data_1e16a6c9f13acd79d1cec54cdd965968
#
_entry.id   1e16a6c9f13acd79d1cec54cdd965968
#
_cell.length_a   1.000
_cell.length_b   1.000
_cell.length_c   1.000
_cell.angle_alpha   90.00
_cell.angle_beta   90.00
_cell.angle_gamma   90.00
#
_symmetry.space_group_name_H-M   'P 1'
#
loop_
_entity.id
_entity.type
_entity.pdbx_description
1 polymer ?
#
loop_
_entity_poly.entity_id
_entity_poly.type
_entity_poly.pdbx_seq_one_letter_code
_entity_poly.pdbx_strand_id
1 'polypeptide(L)'
;VLALQRWYYEHLDPQECQASLSFDPYICALVRNHCSNSPMPESSASMSAYMTGHLVQGPNLCVYPVSTPEKDLIKVNPDSALQPLATVMEAAGILRGKAIGAAVTVDVTHATPAGTISHSASRNSRRTIIDQLASGRMDVLFGGGFKRVNDDIREILSDNGITYIEADAEAFREFEGDKVWALFTRGDMSYEMERDSLLEPSLAEMTEKAISILSKNRNGFFLMVEGSKVDFVAHGNDAPGILSEFGAFDRAVAVALDYARKDGNTAVIVVPDHGTAGVNMGDRKYNDYVNKGLDSLMVGLRGVKMTAAQLDPLLRQCPADDIPAVFKENMGIDISRAEYDALIAARGEYEDDYMKIAYSYNLQHEISKIVQNHTHIGFVSGGHTGEDLFLAVYNPNGQQPSGHLEASELCEYMCRLSGLPMSLDELTSNIYARHDVLLAGHSCEIEGGKNDAVLTVDGGVLRIPANRSFVLKDGKKIPLKSVSVYVPENGYFYISREILDMLRN
;
A
#
# COMPACT_ATOMS: atom_id res chain seq x y z
N VAL A 1 0.26 7.10 17.35
CA VAL A 1 -0.54 7.93 16.42
C VAL A 1 -1.95 8.15 16.97
N LEU A 2 -2.72 7.08 17.32
CA LEU A 2 -4.15 7.18 17.68
C LEU A 2 -4.46 8.23 18.77
N ALA A 3 -3.73 8.19 19.90
CA ALA A 3 -3.93 9.15 20.98
C ALA A 3 -3.60 10.59 20.55
N LEU A 4 -2.51 10.77 19.80
CA LEU A 4 -2.09 12.06 19.29
C LEU A 4 -3.14 12.65 18.34
N GLN A 5 -3.74 11.84 17.45
CA GLN A 5 -4.78 12.28 16.53
C GLN A 5 -6.06 12.72 17.27
N ARG A 6 -6.48 11.97 18.31
CA ARG A 6 -7.65 12.35 19.11
C ARG A 6 -7.44 13.71 19.79
N TRP A 7 -6.27 13.92 20.41
CA TRP A 7 -5.93 15.22 21.01
C TRP A 7 -5.87 16.34 19.97
N TYR A 8 -5.39 16.05 18.76
CA TYR A 8 -5.37 17.01 17.65
C TYR A 8 -6.78 17.41 17.23
N TYR A 9 -7.68 16.46 17.03
CA TYR A 9 -9.08 16.72 16.69
C TYR A 9 -9.79 17.55 17.75
N GLU A 10 -9.60 17.22 19.02
CA GLU A 10 -10.28 17.93 20.12
C GLU A 10 -9.84 19.39 20.26
N HIS A 11 -8.58 19.70 19.98
CA HIS A 11 -8.00 20.98 20.38
C HIS A 11 -7.43 21.85 19.25
N LEU A 12 -7.13 21.28 18.11
CA LEU A 12 -6.41 21.98 17.03
C LEU A 12 -7.09 21.93 15.68
N ASP A 13 -7.90 20.91 15.40
CA ASP A 13 -8.62 20.83 14.14
C ASP A 13 -9.93 21.60 14.20
N PRO A 14 -10.06 22.75 13.49
CA PRO A 14 -11.29 23.56 13.56
C PRO A 14 -12.48 22.90 12.81
N GLN A 15 -12.23 21.85 12.02
CA GLN A 15 -13.27 21.14 11.26
C GLN A 15 -13.84 19.95 12.05
N GLU A 16 -13.08 19.43 13.02
CA GLU A 16 -13.48 18.28 13.82
C GLU A 16 -13.82 18.72 15.25
N CYS A 17 -15.05 18.46 15.66
CA CYS A 17 -15.53 18.75 17.02
C CYS A 17 -15.56 17.52 17.92
N GLN A 18 -15.06 16.37 17.46
CA GLN A 18 -15.11 15.09 18.16
C GLN A 18 -13.70 14.55 18.43
N ALA A 19 -13.41 14.31 19.70
CA ALA A 19 -12.14 13.70 20.15
C ALA A 19 -12.04 12.19 19.84
N SER A 20 -12.62 11.72 18.75
CA SER A 20 -12.68 10.31 18.41
C SER A 20 -12.38 10.06 16.93
N LEU A 21 -11.69 8.95 16.65
CA LEU A 21 -11.52 8.44 15.32
C LEU A 21 -12.80 7.74 14.84
N SER A 22 -13.05 7.73 13.54
CA SER A 22 -14.24 7.11 12.94
C SER A 22 -14.39 5.63 13.28
N PHE A 23 -13.28 4.94 13.50
CA PHE A 23 -13.22 3.51 13.81
C PHE A 23 -13.02 3.17 15.30
N ASP A 24 -12.91 4.14 16.19
CA ASP A 24 -12.73 3.90 17.63
C ASP A 24 -13.74 2.90 18.22
N PRO A 25 -15.05 2.95 17.88
CA PRO A 25 -16.03 1.99 18.40
C PRO A 25 -15.80 0.55 17.97
N TYR A 26 -14.92 0.33 16.99
CA TYR A 26 -14.69 -0.97 16.35
C TYR A 26 -13.32 -1.57 16.65
N ILE A 27 -12.48 -0.91 17.47
CA ILE A 27 -11.21 -1.47 17.93
C ILE A 27 -11.51 -2.72 18.77
N CYS A 28 -11.01 -3.89 18.32
CA CYS A 28 -11.41 -5.18 18.88
C CYS A 28 -10.27 -6.13 19.22
N ALA A 29 -9.10 -5.97 18.60
CA ALA A 29 -7.97 -6.88 18.76
C ALA A 29 -6.62 -6.18 18.53
N LEU A 30 -5.54 -6.94 18.75
CA LEU A 30 -4.17 -6.64 18.31
C LEU A 30 -3.73 -7.64 17.26
N VAL A 31 -2.84 -7.22 16.37
CA VAL A 31 -2.25 -8.10 15.35
C VAL A 31 -0.74 -8.03 15.43
N ARG A 32 -0.09 -9.19 15.49
CA ARG A 32 1.35 -9.31 15.30
C ARG A 32 1.66 -9.52 13.82
N ASN A 33 2.52 -8.66 13.28
CA ASN A 33 3.04 -8.82 11.94
C ASN A 33 4.56 -8.75 11.94
N HIS A 34 5.21 -9.58 11.11
CA HIS A 34 6.66 -9.61 10.96
C HIS A 34 7.07 -10.28 9.64
N CYS A 35 8.32 -10.14 9.24
CA CYS A 35 8.86 -10.89 8.10
C CYS A 35 9.16 -12.35 8.50
N SER A 36 9.26 -13.25 7.53
CA SER A 36 9.67 -14.63 7.78
C SER A 36 11.06 -14.77 8.42
N ASN A 37 11.91 -13.75 8.26
CA ASN A 37 13.31 -13.74 8.67
C ASN A 37 13.73 -12.47 9.45
N SER A 38 12.78 -11.64 9.86
CA SER A 38 13.03 -10.44 10.67
C SER A 38 11.83 -10.15 11.56
N PRO A 39 12.03 -9.81 12.84
CA PRO A 39 10.94 -9.35 13.72
C PRO A 39 10.41 -7.97 13.32
N MET A 40 11.19 -7.20 12.51
CA MET A 40 10.77 -5.90 12.00
C MET A 40 10.05 -6.11 10.68
N PRO A 41 8.77 -5.72 10.56
CA PRO A 41 8.00 -5.87 9.33
C PRO A 41 8.43 -4.87 8.25
N GLU A 42 8.06 -5.17 7.02
CA GLU A 42 8.25 -4.33 5.83
C GLU A 42 6.99 -4.44 4.97
N SER A 43 6.56 -3.36 4.30
CA SER A 43 5.23 -3.29 3.67
C SER A 43 4.93 -4.43 2.69
N SER A 44 5.91 -4.89 1.88
CA SER A 44 5.68 -5.99 0.94
C SER A 44 5.44 -7.32 1.67
N ALA A 45 6.23 -7.60 2.71
CA ALA A 45 6.07 -8.79 3.53
C ALA A 45 4.77 -8.73 4.36
N SER A 46 4.46 -7.56 4.91
CA SER A 46 3.24 -7.32 5.70
C SER A 46 1.98 -7.52 4.88
N MET A 47 1.90 -6.88 3.72
CA MET A 47 0.75 -7.04 2.82
C MET A 47 0.63 -8.47 2.29
N SER A 48 1.75 -9.12 1.98
CA SER A 48 1.75 -10.54 1.61
C SER A 48 1.17 -11.42 2.70
N ALA A 49 1.54 -11.19 3.97
CA ALA A 49 1.00 -11.96 5.09
C ALA A 49 -0.52 -11.78 5.23
N TYR A 50 -1.02 -10.55 5.13
CA TYR A 50 -2.46 -10.27 5.15
C TYR A 50 -3.21 -10.86 3.96
N MET A 51 -2.62 -10.88 2.77
CA MET A 51 -3.32 -11.31 1.56
C MET A 51 -3.19 -12.80 1.26
N THR A 52 -2.14 -13.47 1.74
CA THR A 52 -1.87 -14.88 1.42
C THR A 52 -1.95 -15.82 2.62
N GLY A 53 -1.89 -15.28 3.85
CA GLY A 53 -1.76 -16.07 5.08
C GLY A 53 -0.36 -16.62 5.32
N HIS A 54 0.63 -16.26 4.50
CA HIS A 54 2.02 -16.68 4.63
C HIS A 54 2.93 -15.51 4.99
N LEU A 55 3.74 -15.67 6.02
CA LEU A 55 4.84 -14.73 6.29
C LEU A 55 5.92 -14.90 5.23
N VAL A 56 6.30 -13.79 4.60
CA VAL A 56 7.35 -13.77 3.60
C VAL A 56 8.51 -12.85 4.04
N GLN A 57 9.62 -12.89 3.34
CA GLN A 57 10.74 -11.99 3.63
C GLN A 57 10.58 -10.68 2.82
N GLY A 58 11.00 -9.54 3.35
CA GLY A 58 11.21 -8.36 2.52
C GLY A 58 12.39 -8.59 1.54
N PRO A 59 12.29 -8.16 0.28
CA PRO A 59 11.24 -7.36 -0.37
C PRO A 59 10.24 -8.18 -1.23
N ASN A 60 9.93 -9.42 -0.86
CA ASN A 60 9.05 -10.30 -1.63
C ASN A 60 7.59 -9.82 -1.62
N LEU A 61 6.89 -10.03 -2.74
CA LEU A 61 5.46 -9.77 -2.92
C LEU A 61 4.74 -11.07 -3.24
N CYS A 62 3.92 -11.56 -2.32
CA CYS A 62 3.04 -12.72 -2.49
C CYS A 62 3.73 -13.91 -3.18
N VAL A 63 5.00 -14.15 -2.84
CA VAL A 63 5.75 -15.36 -3.19
C VAL A 63 6.29 -16.01 -1.94
N TYR A 64 6.34 -17.34 -1.91
CA TYR A 64 6.83 -18.12 -0.77
C TYR A 64 8.28 -17.74 -0.44
N PRO A 65 8.67 -17.64 0.83
CA PRO A 65 10.01 -17.19 1.22
C PRO A 65 11.12 -18.16 0.76
N VAL A 66 12.31 -17.62 0.60
CA VAL A 66 13.53 -18.40 0.44
C VAL A 66 14.09 -18.68 1.82
N SER A 67 14.46 -19.95 2.08
CA SER A 67 15.04 -20.32 3.39
C SER A 67 16.41 -19.67 3.59
N THR A 68 16.56 -19.04 4.75
CA THR A 68 17.81 -18.51 5.30
C THR A 68 17.96 -19.04 6.73
N PRO A 69 18.40 -20.30 6.92
CA PRO A 69 18.26 -21.04 8.20
C PRO A 69 18.78 -20.30 9.44
N GLU A 70 19.82 -19.47 9.27
CA GLU A 70 20.40 -18.66 10.34
C GLU A 70 19.57 -17.44 10.75
N LYS A 71 18.54 -17.07 9.93
CA LYS A 71 17.67 -15.90 10.14
C LYS A 71 16.19 -16.26 10.19
N ASP A 72 15.81 -17.45 9.72
CA ASP A 72 14.41 -17.83 9.61
C ASP A 72 13.75 -17.83 11.00
N LEU A 73 12.68 -17.08 11.15
CA LEU A 73 11.83 -17.06 12.34
C LEU A 73 10.69 -18.07 12.27
N ILE A 74 10.46 -18.62 11.08
CA ILE A 74 9.46 -19.63 10.79
C ILE A 74 10.11 -20.81 10.07
N LYS A 75 9.42 -21.95 10.05
CA LYS A 75 9.86 -23.09 9.23
C LYS A 75 9.55 -22.80 7.75
N VAL A 76 10.59 -22.72 6.93
CA VAL A 76 10.49 -22.50 5.47
C VAL A 76 10.72 -23.81 4.73
N ASN A 77 9.84 -24.17 3.80
CA ASN A 77 10.04 -25.29 2.87
C ASN A 77 10.87 -24.83 1.65
N PRO A 78 12.10 -25.29 1.47
CA PRO A 78 12.95 -24.83 0.37
C PRO A 78 12.42 -25.23 -1.02
N ASP A 79 11.61 -26.29 -1.13
CA ASP A 79 11.06 -26.75 -2.41
C ASP A 79 9.98 -25.81 -2.96
N SER A 80 9.40 -24.95 -2.11
CA SER A 80 8.41 -23.95 -2.48
C SER A 80 8.99 -22.54 -2.70
N ALA A 81 10.31 -22.40 -2.60
CA ALA A 81 10.96 -21.08 -2.70
C ALA A 81 10.51 -20.29 -3.92
N LEU A 82 10.08 -19.05 -3.69
CA LEU A 82 9.59 -18.11 -4.69
C LEU A 82 8.34 -18.55 -5.48
N GLN A 83 7.63 -19.59 -5.03
CA GLN A 83 6.33 -19.95 -5.61
C GLN A 83 5.33 -18.81 -5.36
N PRO A 84 4.62 -18.30 -6.39
CA PRO A 84 3.52 -17.37 -6.20
C PRO A 84 2.44 -17.97 -5.31
N LEU A 85 1.88 -17.15 -4.43
CA LEU A 85 0.84 -17.52 -3.45
C LEU A 85 -0.45 -16.78 -3.81
N ALA A 86 -1.53 -17.50 -4.01
CA ALA A 86 -2.83 -16.86 -4.29
C ALA A 86 -3.24 -15.92 -3.17
N THR A 87 -3.75 -14.74 -3.52
CA THR A 87 -4.22 -13.75 -2.56
C THR A 87 -5.71 -13.87 -2.30
N VAL A 88 -6.16 -13.37 -1.16
CA VAL A 88 -7.60 -13.33 -0.84
C VAL A 88 -8.38 -12.47 -1.84
N MET A 89 -7.77 -11.40 -2.37
CA MET A 89 -8.42 -10.55 -3.39
C MET A 89 -8.55 -11.28 -4.72
N GLU A 90 -7.51 -12.00 -5.19
CA GLU A 90 -7.62 -12.85 -6.37
C GLU A 90 -8.68 -13.94 -6.19
N ALA A 91 -8.67 -14.60 -5.02
CA ALA A 91 -9.65 -15.64 -4.70
C ALA A 91 -11.07 -15.09 -4.71
N ALA A 92 -11.30 -13.89 -4.18
CA ALA A 92 -12.60 -13.22 -4.22
C ALA A 92 -13.07 -12.95 -5.65
N GLY A 93 -12.17 -12.49 -6.53
CA GLY A 93 -12.46 -12.29 -7.96
C GLY A 93 -12.69 -13.62 -8.71
N ILE A 94 -11.75 -14.57 -8.60
CA ILE A 94 -11.73 -15.81 -9.38
C ILE A 94 -12.85 -16.78 -8.95
N LEU A 95 -13.03 -16.98 -7.62
CA LEU A 95 -13.91 -18.00 -7.08
C LEU A 95 -15.35 -17.51 -6.82
N ARG A 96 -15.48 -16.20 -6.55
CA ARG A 96 -16.78 -15.61 -6.18
C ARG A 96 -17.30 -14.59 -7.20
N GLY A 97 -16.48 -14.22 -8.21
CA GLY A 97 -16.85 -13.22 -9.20
C GLY A 97 -17.08 -11.83 -8.60
N LYS A 98 -16.44 -11.54 -7.45
CA LYS A 98 -16.48 -10.22 -6.84
C LYS A 98 -15.72 -9.21 -7.70
N ALA A 99 -16.18 -7.96 -7.72
CA ALA A 99 -15.37 -6.86 -8.24
C ALA A 99 -14.21 -6.58 -7.28
N ILE A 100 -13.03 -6.23 -7.84
CA ILE A 100 -11.83 -5.98 -7.03
C ILE A 100 -11.25 -4.60 -7.34
N GLY A 101 -10.75 -3.92 -6.32
CA GLY A 101 -10.18 -2.59 -6.50
C GLY A 101 -9.24 -2.14 -5.40
N ALA A 102 -8.50 -1.06 -5.71
CA ALA A 102 -7.66 -0.38 -4.73
C ALA A 102 -7.70 1.15 -4.92
N ALA A 103 -7.55 1.89 -3.81
CA ALA A 103 -7.40 3.34 -3.77
C ALA A 103 -6.27 3.71 -2.82
N VAL A 104 -5.24 4.38 -3.31
CA VAL A 104 -3.99 4.67 -2.58
C VAL A 104 -3.49 6.08 -2.85
N THR A 105 -2.61 6.62 -1.99
CA THR A 105 -2.03 7.95 -2.17
C THR A 105 -0.58 7.93 -2.68
N VAL A 106 -0.12 6.80 -3.21
CA VAL A 106 1.20 6.59 -3.81
C VAL A 106 1.11 6.08 -5.25
N ASP A 107 2.27 5.92 -5.90
CA ASP A 107 2.41 5.16 -7.17
C ASP A 107 1.83 3.75 -6.97
N VAL A 108 0.82 3.40 -7.76
CA VAL A 108 0.05 2.14 -7.62
C VAL A 108 0.89 0.87 -7.71
N THR A 109 2.16 0.98 -8.05
CA THR A 109 3.09 -0.14 -8.02
C THR A 109 3.89 -0.23 -6.71
N HIS A 110 3.58 0.59 -5.69
CA HIS A 110 4.14 0.41 -4.34
C HIS A 110 3.73 -0.93 -3.73
N ALA A 111 4.41 -1.30 -2.65
CA ALA A 111 4.32 -2.65 -2.08
C ALA A 111 2.90 -3.03 -1.66
N THR A 112 2.16 -2.13 -1.01
CA THR A 112 0.83 -2.42 -0.48
C THR A 112 -0.20 -2.64 -1.59
N PRO A 113 -0.40 -1.72 -2.57
CA PRO A 113 -1.29 -2.01 -3.70
C PRO A 113 -0.81 -3.19 -4.55
N ALA A 114 0.50 -3.34 -4.75
CA ALA A 114 1.06 -4.48 -5.49
C ALA A 114 0.74 -5.82 -4.82
N GLY A 115 0.87 -5.92 -3.48
CA GLY A 115 0.60 -7.14 -2.72
C GLY A 115 -0.86 -7.60 -2.72
N THR A 116 -1.77 -6.86 -3.36
CA THR A 116 -3.18 -7.29 -3.51
C THR A 116 -3.34 -8.43 -4.50
N ILE A 117 -2.66 -8.37 -5.66
CA ILE A 117 -2.78 -9.36 -6.74
C ILE A 117 -1.48 -9.56 -7.55
N SER A 118 -0.33 -9.05 -7.08
CA SER A 118 0.93 -9.19 -7.81
C SER A 118 1.91 -10.09 -7.08
N HIS A 119 2.73 -10.82 -7.86
CA HIS A 119 3.68 -11.81 -7.39
C HIS A 119 5.07 -11.50 -7.94
N SER A 120 6.03 -11.24 -7.06
CA SER A 120 7.40 -10.94 -7.46
C SER A 120 8.39 -11.21 -6.33
N ALA A 121 9.59 -11.66 -6.65
CA ALA A 121 10.70 -11.76 -5.70
C ALA A 121 11.18 -10.38 -5.20
N SER A 122 10.69 -9.28 -5.81
CA SER A 122 11.07 -7.92 -5.39
C SER A 122 9.98 -6.89 -5.65
N ARG A 123 9.63 -6.13 -4.60
CA ARG A 123 8.74 -4.95 -4.68
C ARG A 123 9.24 -3.86 -5.65
N ASN A 124 10.52 -3.92 -6.03
CA ASN A 124 11.11 -2.97 -6.98
C ASN A 124 10.92 -3.38 -8.45
N SER A 125 10.32 -4.53 -8.73
CA SER A 125 10.01 -4.99 -10.09
C SER A 125 8.78 -4.28 -10.66
N ARG A 126 8.82 -2.94 -10.72
CA ARG A 126 7.68 -2.07 -11.04
C ARG A 126 6.99 -2.42 -12.37
N ARG A 127 7.77 -2.84 -13.40
CA ARG A 127 7.21 -3.27 -14.69
C ARG A 127 6.40 -4.56 -14.54
N THR A 128 6.95 -5.58 -13.87
CA THR A 128 6.24 -6.83 -13.57
C THR A 128 4.94 -6.56 -12.81
N ILE A 129 5.00 -5.68 -11.81
CA ILE A 129 3.85 -5.33 -10.98
C ILE A 129 2.73 -4.69 -11.80
N ILE A 130 3.03 -3.64 -12.60
CA ILE A 130 1.99 -2.98 -13.38
C ILE A 130 1.39 -3.91 -14.45
N ASP A 131 2.21 -4.77 -15.06
CA ASP A 131 1.76 -5.80 -16.01
C ASP A 131 0.76 -6.76 -15.34
N GLN A 132 1.04 -7.21 -14.12
CA GLN A 132 0.17 -8.13 -13.38
C GLN A 132 -1.09 -7.44 -12.87
N LEU A 133 -1.01 -6.20 -12.36
CA LEU A 133 -2.19 -5.42 -11.96
C LEU A 133 -3.18 -5.26 -13.13
N ALA A 134 -2.66 -4.88 -14.31
CA ALA A 134 -3.49 -4.69 -15.50
C ALA A 134 -4.08 -6.01 -16.02
N SER A 135 -3.25 -7.06 -16.07
CA SER A 135 -3.66 -8.39 -16.57
C SER A 135 -4.54 -9.14 -15.56
N GLY A 136 -4.33 -8.92 -14.25
CA GLY A 136 -5.11 -9.49 -13.16
C GLY A 136 -6.52 -8.93 -13.03
N ARG A 137 -6.89 -7.96 -13.90
CA ARG A 137 -8.23 -7.39 -14.02
C ARG A 137 -8.72 -6.69 -12.76
N MET A 138 -7.87 -5.86 -12.16
CA MET A 138 -8.31 -4.96 -11.11
C MET A 138 -9.32 -3.97 -11.71
N ASP A 139 -10.59 -4.07 -11.30
CA ASP A 139 -11.70 -3.32 -11.90
C ASP A 139 -11.60 -1.81 -11.62
N VAL A 140 -11.12 -1.46 -10.43
CA VAL A 140 -10.90 -0.07 -10.00
C VAL A 140 -9.48 0.07 -9.42
N LEU A 141 -8.73 1.06 -9.91
CA LEU A 141 -7.42 1.41 -9.36
C LEU A 141 -7.23 2.92 -9.38
N PHE A 142 -7.10 3.52 -8.19
CA PHE A 142 -6.92 4.95 -7.99
C PHE A 142 -5.62 5.24 -7.24
N GLY A 143 -4.88 6.27 -7.68
CA GLY A 143 -3.64 6.67 -7.05
C GLY A 143 -2.74 7.52 -7.94
N GLY A 144 -1.45 7.44 -7.69
CA GLY A 144 -0.42 8.02 -8.54
C GLY A 144 0.25 7.01 -9.46
N GLY A 145 1.28 7.43 -10.20
CA GLY A 145 2.14 6.53 -10.97
C GLY A 145 1.80 6.40 -12.45
N PHE A 146 1.14 7.38 -13.08
CA PHE A 146 0.82 7.29 -14.52
C PHE A 146 2.05 7.07 -15.40
N LYS A 147 3.27 7.42 -14.95
CA LYS A 147 4.53 7.08 -15.64
C LYS A 147 4.74 5.58 -15.89
N ARG A 148 3.98 4.70 -15.20
CA ARG A 148 4.04 3.25 -15.35
C ARG A 148 3.21 2.73 -16.51
N VAL A 149 2.21 3.51 -16.93
CA VAL A 149 1.24 3.12 -17.96
C VAL A 149 1.78 3.53 -19.32
N ASN A 150 2.30 2.57 -20.05
CA ASN A 150 2.71 2.70 -21.45
C ASN A 150 1.61 2.18 -22.40
N ASP A 151 1.88 2.16 -23.70
CA ASP A 151 0.90 1.74 -24.71
C ASP A 151 0.47 0.28 -24.52
N ASP A 152 1.40 -0.62 -24.16
CA ASP A 152 1.05 -2.03 -23.88
C ASP A 152 0.05 -2.15 -22.73
N ILE A 153 0.24 -1.38 -21.65
CA ILE A 153 -0.68 -1.37 -20.50
C ILE A 153 -2.03 -0.80 -20.92
N ARG A 154 -2.05 0.29 -21.70
CA ARG A 154 -3.29 0.87 -22.23
C ARG A 154 -4.07 -0.13 -23.09
N GLU A 155 -3.38 -0.92 -23.93
CA GLU A 155 -4.00 -2.00 -24.72
C GLU A 155 -4.61 -3.06 -23.80
N ILE A 156 -3.88 -3.53 -22.77
CA ILE A 156 -4.38 -4.52 -21.81
C ILE A 156 -5.62 -4.00 -21.07
N LEU A 157 -5.61 -2.75 -20.61
CA LEU A 157 -6.76 -2.15 -19.95
C LEU A 157 -7.96 -2.09 -20.89
N SER A 158 -7.75 -1.66 -22.14
CA SER A 158 -8.80 -1.61 -23.17
C SER A 158 -9.37 -2.99 -23.49
N ASP A 159 -8.52 -4.01 -23.66
CA ASP A 159 -8.93 -5.41 -23.89
C ASP A 159 -9.77 -5.96 -22.73
N ASN A 160 -9.53 -5.49 -21.50
CA ASN A 160 -10.28 -5.87 -20.30
C ASN A 160 -11.51 -4.97 -20.04
N GLY A 161 -11.80 -4.01 -20.94
CA GLY A 161 -12.93 -3.09 -20.79
C GLY A 161 -12.76 -2.07 -19.65
N ILE A 162 -11.52 -1.74 -19.28
CA ILE A 162 -11.18 -0.79 -18.22
C ILE A 162 -10.90 0.58 -18.86
N THR A 163 -11.66 1.60 -18.45
CA THR A 163 -11.38 2.99 -18.83
C THR A 163 -10.13 3.48 -18.12
N TYR A 164 -9.24 4.16 -18.82
CA TYR A 164 -8.05 4.78 -18.23
C TYR A 164 -8.17 6.31 -18.22
N ILE A 165 -8.04 6.92 -17.05
CA ILE A 165 -8.04 8.36 -16.82
C ILE A 165 -6.67 8.76 -16.30
N GLU A 166 -6.02 9.72 -16.94
CA GLU A 166 -4.69 10.19 -16.58
C GLU A 166 -4.70 11.68 -16.26
N ALA A 167 -4.29 12.03 -15.04
CA ALA A 167 -4.14 13.40 -14.56
C ALA A 167 -5.38 14.28 -14.79
N ASP A 168 -6.56 13.72 -14.66
CA ASP A 168 -7.84 14.40 -14.91
C ASP A 168 -8.84 14.09 -13.78
N ALA A 169 -8.83 14.95 -12.75
CA ALA A 169 -9.71 14.80 -11.58
C ALA A 169 -11.18 15.13 -11.91
N GLU A 170 -11.45 15.94 -12.95
CA GLU A 170 -12.81 16.23 -13.39
C GLU A 170 -13.43 15.01 -14.07
N ALA A 171 -12.75 14.42 -15.06
CA ALA A 171 -13.18 13.20 -15.70
C ALA A 171 -13.36 12.04 -14.71
N PHE A 172 -12.50 11.95 -13.69
CA PHE A 172 -12.68 10.99 -12.60
C PHE A 172 -13.97 11.21 -11.82
N ARG A 173 -14.28 12.46 -11.46
CA ARG A 173 -15.51 12.80 -10.71
C ARG A 173 -16.77 12.51 -11.52
N GLU A 174 -16.72 12.78 -12.81
CA GLU A 174 -17.86 12.56 -13.74
C GLU A 174 -18.01 11.11 -14.21
N PHE A 175 -17.02 10.25 -13.97
CA PHE A 175 -17.07 8.87 -14.43
C PHE A 175 -18.20 8.07 -13.77
N GLU A 176 -19.04 7.41 -14.59
CA GLU A 176 -20.17 6.57 -14.15
C GLU A 176 -20.12 5.11 -14.66
N GLY A 177 -19.03 4.72 -15.33
CA GLY A 177 -18.83 3.36 -15.83
C GLY A 177 -18.62 2.31 -14.72
N ASP A 178 -18.31 1.08 -15.14
CA ASP A 178 -18.19 -0.05 -14.23
C ASP A 178 -16.75 -0.44 -13.90
N LYS A 179 -15.77 0.02 -14.72
CA LYS A 179 -14.35 -0.30 -14.52
C LYS A 179 -13.49 0.87 -14.93
N VAL A 180 -12.59 1.31 -14.04
CA VAL A 180 -11.73 2.46 -14.30
C VAL A 180 -10.43 2.43 -13.52
N TRP A 181 -9.35 2.79 -14.19
CA TRP A 181 -8.10 3.21 -13.56
C TRP A 181 -7.96 4.72 -13.70
N ALA A 182 -7.78 5.43 -12.60
CA ALA A 182 -7.53 6.87 -12.58
C ALA A 182 -6.25 7.16 -11.81
N LEU A 183 -5.23 7.62 -12.52
CA LEU A 183 -3.91 7.92 -11.97
C LEU A 183 -3.63 9.41 -12.12
N PHE A 184 -3.51 10.12 -10.97
CA PHE A 184 -3.55 11.58 -10.94
C PHE A 184 -2.18 12.23 -11.09
N THR A 185 -1.10 11.54 -10.68
CA THR A 185 0.25 12.10 -10.64
C THR A 185 1.25 11.20 -11.36
N ARG A 186 2.37 11.79 -11.77
CA ARG A 186 3.46 11.04 -12.42
C ARG A 186 4.09 9.99 -11.50
N GLY A 187 4.27 10.30 -10.22
CA GLY A 187 4.77 9.43 -9.14
C GLY A 187 3.74 9.28 -8.04
N ASP A 188 4.17 9.46 -6.79
CA ASP A 188 3.25 9.49 -5.66
C ASP A 188 2.36 10.73 -5.70
N MET A 189 1.16 10.67 -5.15
CA MET A 189 0.27 11.83 -5.01
C MET A 189 0.87 12.84 -4.01
N SER A 190 0.37 14.07 -4.02
CA SER A 190 0.74 15.10 -3.05
C SER A 190 0.42 14.67 -1.61
N TYR A 191 1.16 15.19 -0.63
CA TYR A 191 0.72 15.07 0.76
C TYR A 191 -0.60 15.81 0.96
N GLU A 192 -1.43 15.36 1.88
CA GLU A 192 -2.76 15.95 2.08
C GLU A 192 -2.71 17.46 2.37
N MET A 193 -1.69 17.93 3.09
CA MET A 193 -1.50 19.36 3.36
C MET A 193 -1.28 20.19 2.11
N GLU A 194 -0.60 19.67 1.10
CA GLU A 194 -0.21 20.34 -0.13
C GLU A 194 -1.10 19.98 -1.32
N ARG A 195 -2.07 19.10 -1.11
CA ARG A 195 -2.92 18.60 -2.18
C ARG A 195 -3.80 19.71 -2.76
N ASP A 196 -3.69 19.94 -4.06
CA ASP A 196 -4.63 20.76 -4.81
C ASP A 196 -5.88 19.92 -5.15
N SER A 197 -6.99 20.23 -4.51
CA SER A 197 -8.25 19.51 -4.69
C SER A 197 -8.83 19.61 -6.11
N LEU A 198 -8.37 20.52 -6.94
CA LEU A 198 -8.78 20.60 -8.33
C LEU A 198 -8.04 19.58 -9.20
N LEU A 199 -6.79 19.25 -8.84
CA LEU A 199 -5.92 18.36 -9.61
C LEU A 199 -5.92 16.92 -9.07
N GLU A 200 -6.05 16.75 -7.77
CA GLU A 200 -5.96 15.47 -7.09
C GLU A 200 -7.16 15.26 -6.15
N PRO A 201 -7.95 14.18 -6.28
CA PRO A 201 -8.99 13.86 -5.32
C PRO A 201 -8.38 13.46 -3.97
N SER A 202 -9.13 13.66 -2.88
CA SER A 202 -8.76 13.12 -1.57
C SER A 202 -8.91 11.60 -1.52
N LEU A 203 -8.27 10.95 -0.53
CA LEU A 203 -8.45 9.52 -0.31
C LEU A 203 -9.92 9.17 -0.01
N ALA A 204 -10.64 10.04 0.68
CA ALA A 204 -12.07 9.90 0.94
C ALA A 204 -12.91 9.93 -0.35
N GLU A 205 -12.64 10.89 -1.27
CA GLU A 205 -13.30 10.94 -2.59
C GLU A 205 -13.00 9.69 -3.42
N MET A 206 -11.74 9.23 -3.42
CA MET A 206 -11.36 7.99 -4.12
C MET A 206 -12.06 6.77 -3.52
N THR A 207 -12.19 6.69 -2.20
CA THR A 207 -12.89 5.61 -1.50
C THR A 207 -14.38 5.60 -1.86
N GLU A 208 -15.04 6.75 -1.81
CA GLU A 208 -16.45 6.88 -2.17
C GLU A 208 -16.70 6.46 -3.63
N LYS A 209 -15.89 6.96 -4.56
CA LYS A 209 -15.99 6.61 -5.98
C LYS A 209 -15.73 5.13 -6.22
N ALA A 210 -14.70 4.54 -5.57
CA ALA A 210 -14.41 3.11 -5.69
C ALA A 210 -15.60 2.26 -5.22
N ILE A 211 -16.16 2.56 -4.06
CA ILE A 211 -17.35 1.88 -3.53
C ILE A 211 -18.53 2.04 -4.48
N SER A 212 -18.79 3.25 -5.00
CA SER A 212 -19.92 3.50 -5.90
C SER A 212 -19.83 2.69 -7.19
N ILE A 213 -18.64 2.42 -7.69
CA ILE A 213 -18.41 1.60 -8.89
C ILE A 213 -18.50 0.11 -8.56
N LEU A 214 -17.72 -0.34 -7.57
CA LEU A 214 -17.58 -1.77 -7.25
C LEU A 214 -18.86 -2.38 -6.69
N SER A 215 -19.67 -1.60 -5.97
CA SER A 215 -20.95 -2.06 -5.40
C SER A 215 -22.03 -2.37 -6.44
N LYS A 216 -21.84 -1.95 -7.70
CA LYS A 216 -22.73 -2.36 -8.82
C LYS A 216 -22.64 -3.86 -9.12
N ASN A 217 -21.55 -4.53 -8.71
CA ASN A 217 -21.39 -5.97 -8.88
C ASN A 217 -22.29 -6.73 -7.88
N ARG A 218 -23.23 -7.53 -8.42
CA ARG A 218 -24.19 -8.31 -7.61
C ARG A 218 -23.55 -9.38 -6.72
N ASN A 219 -22.32 -9.80 -7.04
CA ASN A 219 -21.56 -10.75 -6.24
C ASN A 219 -20.81 -10.04 -5.09
N GLY A 220 -20.93 -8.71 -4.97
CA GLY A 220 -20.19 -7.88 -4.04
C GLY A 220 -18.79 -7.54 -4.53
N PHE A 221 -17.96 -7.01 -3.62
CA PHE A 221 -16.63 -6.51 -3.98
C PHE A 221 -15.60 -6.78 -2.87
N PHE A 222 -14.33 -6.62 -3.24
CA PHE A 222 -13.20 -6.51 -2.32
C PHE A 222 -12.44 -5.22 -2.68
N LEU A 223 -12.34 -4.29 -1.75
CA LEU A 223 -11.67 -3.01 -1.92
C LEU A 223 -10.56 -2.85 -0.88
N MET A 224 -9.35 -2.54 -1.30
CA MET A 224 -8.25 -2.11 -0.45
C MET A 224 -8.11 -0.58 -0.54
N VAL A 225 -8.04 0.09 0.61
CA VAL A 225 -7.81 1.53 0.72
C VAL A 225 -6.60 1.77 1.61
N GLU A 226 -5.69 2.63 1.17
CA GLU A 226 -4.44 2.87 1.90
C GLU A 226 -4.16 4.36 2.06
N GLY A 227 -4.01 4.81 3.31
CA GLY A 227 -3.38 6.08 3.67
C GLY A 227 -1.85 5.94 3.58
N SER A 228 -1.34 5.78 2.36
CA SER A 228 0.02 5.33 2.09
C SER A 228 1.09 6.26 2.64
N LYS A 229 0.81 7.56 2.69
CA LYS A 229 1.82 8.57 3.04
C LYS A 229 1.97 8.80 4.53
N VAL A 230 1.15 8.18 5.37
CA VAL A 230 1.36 8.13 6.83
C VAL A 230 2.75 7.56 7.16
N ASP A 231 3.15 6.50 6.46
CA ASP A 231 4.47 5.90 6.60
C ASP A 231 5.60 6.86 6.16
N PHE A 232 5.44 7.55 5.05
CA PHE A 232 6.44 8.48 4.51
C PHE A 232 6.76 9.63 5.48
N VAL A 233 5.73 10.27 6.02
CA VAL A 233 5.90 11.35 6.99
C VAL A 233 6.42 10.83 8.33
N ALA A 234 6.07 9.60 8.70
CA ALA A 234 6.62 8.95 9.89
C ALA A 234 8.12 8.66 9.75
N HIS A 235 8.58 8.17 8.60
CA HIS A 235 10.00 8.05 8.28
C HIS A 235 10.76 9.38 8.39
N GLY A 236 10.10 10.50 8.04
CA GLY A 236 10.62 11.85 8.20
C GLY A 236 10.54 12.39 9.63
N ASN A 237 9.99 11.64 10.59
CA ASN A 237 9.68 12.09 11.96
C ASN A 237 8.85 13.40 11.98
N ASP A 238 7.97 13.56 11.00
CA ASP A 238 7.15 14.74 10.77
C ASP A 238 5.79 14.61 11.47
N ALA A 239 5.68 15.09 12.70
CA ALA A 239 4.46 14.99 13.49
C ALA A 239 3.24 15.69 12.84
N PRO A 240 3.34 16.93 12.29
CA PRO A 240 2.25 17.54 11.54
C PRO A 240 1.83 16.75 10.32
N GLY A 241 2.81 16.25 9.55
CA GLY A 241 2.55 15.39 8.39
C GLY A 241 1.78 14.12 8.79
N ILE A 242 2.19 13.44 9.89
CA ILE A 242 1.48 12.25 10.40
C ILE A 242 0.02 12.60 10.72
N LEU A 243 -0.25 13.71 11.39
CA LEU A 243 -1.61 14.12 11.76
C LEU A 243 -2.47 14.41 10.53
N SER A 244 -1.91 15.08 9.52
CA SER A 244 -2.61 15.39 8.28
C SER A 244 -2.94 14.13 7.47
N GLU A 245 -1.96 13.26 7.23
CA GLU A 245 -2.13 12.03 6.46
C GLU A 245 -3.04 11.03 7.18
N PHE A 246 -2.87 10.89 8.50
CA PHE A 246 -3.72 10.00 9.29
C PHE A 246 -5.16 10.53 9.38
N GLY A 247 -5.35 11.85 9.44
CA GLY A 247 -6.66 12.49 9.37
C GLY A 247 -7.34 12.24 8.01
N ALA A 248 -6.60 12.31 6.90
CA ALA A 248 -7.11 11.97 5.57
C ALA A 248 -7.52 10.50 5.47
N PHE A 249 -6.74 9.59 6.06
CA PHE A 249 -7.09 8.18 6.17
C PHE A 249 -8.36 7.96 7.01
N ASP A 250 -8.48 8.59 8.17
CA ASP A 250 -9.65 8.46 9.03
C ASP A 250 -10.94 8.93 8.34
N ARG A 251 -10.88 10.02 7.54
CA ARG A 251 -12.00 10.46 6.71
C ARG A 251 -12.39 9.41 5.65
N ALA A 252 -11.42 8.73 5.04
CA ALA A 252 -11.70 7.65 4.09
C ALA A 252 -12.34 6.43 4.79
N VAL A 253 -11.88 6.09 5.99
CA VAL A 253 -12.51 5.04 6.83
C VAL A 253 -13.94 5.42 7.19
N ALA A 254 -14.21 6.69 7.52
CA ALA A 254 -15.57 7.17 7.79
C ALA A 254 -16.51 6.92 6.61
N VAL A 255 -16.06 7.22 5.37
CA VAL A 255 -16.83 6.95 4.14
C VAL A 255 -17.14 5.45 4.00
N ALA A 256 -16.14 4.59 4.20
CA ALA A 256 -16.34 3.14 4.11
C ALA A 256 -17.31 2.61 5.18
N LEU A 257 -17.20 3.10 6.42
CA LEU A 257 -18.09 2.74 7.51
C LEU A 257 -19.52 3.22 7.28
N ASP A 258 -19.70 4.42 6.75
CA ASP A 258 -21.03 4.96 6.45
C ASP A 258 -21.73 4.16 5.35
N TYR A 259 -21.00 3.75 4.33
CA TYR A 259 -21.51 2.83 3.32
C TYR A 259 -21.87 1.48 3.94
N ALA A 260 -20.95 0.88 4.70
CA ALA A 260 -21.15 -0.44 5.28
C ALA A 260 -22.35 -0.52 6.23
N ARG A 261 -22.58 0.54 7.03
CA ARG A 261 -23.75 0.65 7.91
C ARG A 261 -25.06 0.74 7.13
N LYS A 262 -25.07 1.46 5.99
CA LYS A 262 -26.26 1.60 5.12
C LYS A 262 -26.55 0.33 4.34
N ASP A 263 -25.49 -0.31 3.84
CA ASP A 263 -25.57 -1.55 3.05
C ASP A 263 -25.97 -2.76 3.92
N GLY A 264 -25.48 -2.83 5.16
CA GLY A 264 -25.79 -3.90 6.12
C GLY A 264 -25.22 -5.27 5.76
N ASN A 265 -24.37 -5.37 4.71
CA ASN A 265 -23.74 -6.62 4.24
C ASN A 265 -22.24 -6.45 3.93
N THR A 266 -21.69 -5.30 4.21
CA THR A 266 -20.26 -4.98 4.01
C THR A 266 -19.55 -4.95 5.35
N ALA A 267 -18.41 -5.64 5.45
CA ALA A 267 -17.47 -5.53 6.57
C ALA A 267 -16.36 -4.54 6.24
N VAL A 268 -15.88 -3.81 7.25
CA VAL A 268 -14.74 -2.89 7.16
C VAL A 268 -13.69 -3.33 8.15
N ILE A 269 -12.46 -3.52 7.69
CA ILE A 269 -11.28 -3.89 8.49
C ILE A 269 -10.29 -2.74 8.42
N VAL A 270 -9.82 -2.25 9.55
CA VAL A 270 -8.83 -1.18 9.67
C VAL A 270 -7.65 -1.70 10.45
N VAL A 271 -6.49 -1.76 9.81
CA VAL A 271 -5.27 -2.30 10.41
C VAL A 271 -4.04 -1.64 9.76
N PRO A 272 -3.00 -1.25 10.52
CA PRO A 272 -1.70 -0.90 9.93
C PRO A 272 -0.98 -2.16 9.44
N ASP A 273 -0.10 -1.98 8.47
CA ASP A 273 0.81 -3.06 8.03
C ASP A 273 2.02 -3.21 8.97
N HIS A 274 2.50 -2.12 9.55
CA HIS A 274 3.54 -2.07 10.58
C HIS A 274 3.48 -0.74 11.33
N GLY A 275 4.26 -0.62 12.39
CA GLY A 275 4.61 0.64 12.99
C GLY A 275 5.78 1.30 12.27
N THR A 276 5.85 2.63 12.33
CA THR A 276 6.94 3.43 11.76
C THR A 276 7.33 4.53 12.72
N ALA A 277 8.65 4.74 12.90
CA ALA A 277 9.26 5.77 13.71
C ALA A 277 8.98 5.70 15.23
N GLY A 278 8.00 4.93 15.69
CA GLY A 278 7.65 4.82 17.10
C GLY A 278 7.24 6.15 17.73
N VAL A 279 6.31 6.88 17.06
CA VAL A 279 5.86 8.20 17.52
C VAL A 279 5.11 8.14 18.85
N ASN A 280 5.48 9.03 19.77
CA ASN A 280 4.89 9.13 21.11
C ASN A 280 4.61 10.58 21.50
N MET A 281 3.57 10.79 22.28
CA MET A 281 3.43 12.02 23.07
C MET A 281 4.37 11.95 24.28
N GLY A 282 5.34 12.86 24.32
CA GLY A 282 6.42 12.89 25.30
C GLY A 282 7.78 12.61 24.65
N ASP A 283 8.74 13.46 24.95
CA ASP A 283 10.12 13.35 24.49
C ASP A 283 11.04 13.11 25.70
N ARG A 284 12.04 12.26 25.52
CA ARG A 284 13.06 11.94 26.54
C ARG A 284 13.74 13.19 27.12
N LYS A 285 13.82 14.29 26.38
CA LYS A 285 14.43 15.55 26.81
C LYS A 285 13.60 16.31 27.85
N TYR A 286 12.31 15.96 28.00
CA TYR A 286 11.35 16.71 28.82
C TYR A 286 10.81 15.87 29.97
N ASN A 287 11.52 15.91 31.10
CA ASN A 287 11.12 15.16 32.30
C ASN A 287 10.04 15.86 33.14
N ASP A 288 9.69 17.10 32.83
CA ASP A 288 8.71 17.91 33.57
C ASP A 288 7.29 17.84 32.94
N TYR A 289 6.94 16.68 32.41
CA TYR A 289 5.65 16.47 31.72
C TYR A 289 4.43 16.68 32.63
N VAL A 290 4.57 16.44 33.93
CA VAL A 290 3.45 16.59 34.90
C VAL A 290 2.99 18.05 35.05
N ASN A 291 3.91 18.99 34.85
CA ASN A 291 3.63 20.42 34.96
C ASN A 291 3.36 21.09 33.61
N LYS A 292 3.37 20.31 32.51
CA LYS A 292 3.12 20.80 31.15
C LYS A 292 1.63 20.72 30.86
N GLY A 293 1.02 21.84 30.50
CA GLY A 293 -0.34 21.87 29.97
C GLY A 293 -0.38 21.43 28.51
N LEU A 294 -1.55 21.07 28.03
CA LEU A 294 -1.77 20.65 26.63
C LEU A 294 -1.24 21.69 25.62
N ASP A 295 -1.47 22.97 25.87
CA ASP A 295 -0.98 24.05 25.01
C ASP A 295 0.54 24.01 24.81
N SER A 296 1.31 23.66 25.85
CA SER A 296 2.77 23.55 25.71
C SER A 296 3.22 22.33 24.92
N LEU A 297 2.37 21.29 24.82
CA LEU A 297 2.62 20.08 24.04
C LEU A 297 2.20 20.22 22.56
N MET A 298 1.25 21.10 22.31
CA MET A 298 0.60 21.23 21.00
C MET A 298 0.87 22.56 20.29
N VAL A 299 1.47 23.55 20.96
CA VAL A 299 1.62 24.90 20.41
C VAL A 299 2.37 24.93 19.09
N GLY A 300 3.38 24.09 18.95
CA GLY A 300 4.17 23.99 17.71
C GLY A 300 3.43 23.37 16.52
N LEU A 301 2.22 22.85 16.71
CA LEU A 301 1.38 22.31 15.62
C LEU A 301 0.43 23.37 15.04
N ARG A 302 0.13 24.44 15.78
CA ARG A 302 -0.92 25.41 15.43
C ARG A 302 -0.68 26.24 14.19
N GLY A 303 0.54 26.40 13.76
CA GLY A 303 0.90 27.28 12.63
C GLY A 303 1.41 26.52 11.42
N VAL A 304 1.42 25.19 11.48
CA VAL A 304 2.00 24.38 10.43
C VAL A 304 1.06 24.34 9.22
N LYS A 305 1.60 24.64 8.03
CA LYS A 305 0.86 24.72 6.76
C LYS A 305 1.39 23.75 5.71
N MET A 306 2.54 23.12 5.96
CA MET A 306 3.13 22.14 5.04
C MET A 306 3.96 21.10 5.79
N THR A 307 4.22 19.98 5.11
CA THR A 307 5.07 18.91 5.60
C THR A 307 6.55 19.32 5.63
N ALA A 308 7.34 18.67 6.46
CA ALA A 308 8.80 18.85 6.46
C ALA A 308 9.42 18.48 5.10
N ALA A 309 8.86 17.48 4.42
CA ALA A 309 9.28 17.06 3.09
C ALA A 309 9.09 18.16 2.04
N GLN A 310 8.01 18.93 2.12
CA GLN A 310 7.74 20.02 1.18
C GLN A 310 8.49 21.31 1.55
N LEU A 311 8.77 21.53 2.82
CA LEU A 311 9.56 22.67 3.27
C LEU A 311 11.06 22.53 2.92
N ASP A 312 11.59 21.31 2.88
CA ASP A 312 12.99 21.02 2.54
C ASP A 312 13.45 21.71 1.24
N PRO A 313 12.81 21.49 0.07
CA PRO A 313 13.23 22.13 -1.17
C PRO A 313 13.10 23.66 -1.14
N LEU A 314 12.12 24.21 -0.42
CA LEU A 314 12.00 25.66 -0.26
C LEU A 314 13.18 26.26 0.51
N LEU A 315 13.56 25.63 1.63
CA LEU A 315 14.69 26.07 2.42
C LEU A 315 16.02 25.88 1.67
N ARG A 316 16.15 24.90 0.79
CA ARG A 316 17.35 24.74 -0.05
C ARG A 316 17.50 25.83 -1.09
N GLN A 317 16.39 26.36 -1.62
CA GLN A 317 16.38 27.33 -2.70
C GLN A 317 16.38 28.78 -2.21
N CYS A 318 15.82 29.07 -1.03
CA CYS A 318 15.75 30.45 -0.53
C CYS A 318 17.13 30.99 -0.10
N PRO A 319 17.36 32.33 -0.11
CA PRO A 319 18.54 32.94 0.51
C PRO A 319 18.66 32.53 1.98
N ALA A 320 19.90 32.34 2.47
CA ALA A 320 20.13 31.92 3.83
C ALA A 320 19.49 32.84 4.86
N ASP A 321 19.56 34.15 4.65
CA ASP A 321 18.98 35.16 5.54
C ASP A 321 17.45 35.11 5.59
N ASP A 322 16.78 34.52 4.60
CA ASP A 322 15.33 34.39 4.54
C ASP A 322 14.81 33.15 5.23
N ILE A 323 15.66 32.16 5.57
CA ILE A 323 15.28 30.89 6.22
C ILE A 323 14.37 31.11 7.45
N PRO A 324 14.68 32.02 8.39
CA PRO A 324 13.83 32.21 9.57
C PRO A 324 12.42 32.67 9.21
N ALA A 325 12.30 33.56 8.21
CA ALA A 325 11.02 34.07 7.75
C ALA A 325 10.20 32.98 7.03
N VAL A 326 10.85 32.23 6.11
CA VAL A 326 10.22 31.12 5.38
C VAL A 326 9.79 30.01 6.34
N PHE A 327 10.62 29.69 7.34
CA PHE A 327 10.28 28.69 8.35
C PHE A 327 9.08 29.12 9.20
N LYS A 328 9.10 30.36 9.68
CA LYS A 328 7.99 30.93 10.47
C LYS A 328 6.68 30.99 9.67
N GLU A 329 6.73 31.40 8.41
CA GLU A 329 5.54 31.48 7.55
C GLU A 329 4.86 30.12 7.36
N ASN A 330 5.65 29.05 7.22
CA ASN A 330 5.17 27.72 6.87
C ASN A 330 4.97 26.79 8.06
N MET A 331 5.76 26.95 9.14
CA MET A 331 5.69 26.10 10.33
C MET A 331 5.11 26.82 11.57
N GLY A 332 4.91 28.15 11.49
CA GLY A 332 4.41 28.95 12.62
C GLY A 332 5.38 29.09 13.78
N ILE A 333 6.64 28.69 13.63
CA ILE A 333 7.65 28.60 14.68
C ILE A 333 8.75 29.66 14.45
N ASP A 334 9.08 30.44 15.48
CA ASP A 334 10.25 31.30 15.50
C ASP A 334 11.48 30.44 15.88
N ILE A 335 12.41 30.25 14.94
CA ILE A 335 13.60 29.45 15.18
C ILE A 335 14.67 30.23 15.95
N SER A 336 15.34 29.56 16.88
CA SER A 336 16.49 30.07 17.58
C SER A 336 17.73 30.14 16.67
N ARG A 337 18.77 30.88 17.12
CA ARG A 337 20.04 30.91 16.40
C ARG A 337 20.69 29.53 16.24
N ALA A 338 20.58 28.65 17.24
CA ALA A 338 21.14 27.31 17.19
C ALA A 338 20.37 26.43 16.15
N GLU A 339 19.04 26.57 16.07
CA GLU A 339 18.21 25.87 15.07
C GLU A 339 18.50 26.39 13.66
N TYR A 340 18.66 27.70 13.48
CA TYR A 340 19.11 28.28 12.20
C TYR A 340 20.46 27.70 11.76
N ASP A 341 21.47 27.69 12.67
CA ASP A 341 22.80 27.15 12.34
C ASP A 341 22.73 25.65 11.99
N ALA A 342 21.85 24.88 12.64
CA ALA A 342 21.61 23.46 12.32
C ALA A 342 20.96 23.28 10.92
N LEU A 343 19.97 24.11 10.58
CA LEU A 343 19.35 24.09 9.25
C LEU A 343 20.38 24.43 8.15
N ILE A 344 21.22 25.46 8.37
CA ILE A 344 22.31 25.83 7.46
C ILE A 344 23.29 24.68 7.27
N ALA A 345 23.68 24.01 8.36
CA ALA A 345 24.59 22.87 8.30
C ALA A 345 24.00 21.66 7.55
N ALA A 346 22.69 21.42 7.72
CA ALA A 346 21.97 20.33 7.08
C ALA A 346 21.58 20.62 5.62
N ARG A 347 21.58 21.89 5.20
CA ARG A 347 21.10 22.32 3.89
C ARG A 347 21.85 21.67 2.73
N GLY A 348 23.19 21.48 2.83
CA GLY A 348 24.04 20.81 1.83
C GLY A 348 23.88 21.35 0.41
N GLU A 349 24.45 20.64 -0.56
CA GLU A 349 24.14 20.85 -1.97
C GLU A 349 22.89 20.07 -2.35
N TYR A 350 22.02 20.66 -3.19
CA TYR A 350 20.85 19.98 -3.73
C TYR A 350 21.30 18.89 -4.72
N GLU A 351 20.99 17.64 -4.42
CA GLU A 351 21.16 16.53 -5.35
C GLU A 351 19.79 16.13 -5.91
N ASP A 352 19.64 16.20 -7.25
CA ASP A 352 18.41 15.85 -7.97
C ASP A 352 18.30 14.32 -8.19
N ASP A 353 18.95 13.51 -7.36
CA ASP A 353 18.89 12.05 -7.41
C ASP A 353 17.90 11.54 -6.36
N TYR A 354 16.73 11.10 -6.79
CA TYR A 354 15.66 10.58 -5.92
C TYR A 354 16.16 9.51 -4.92
N MET A 355 17.06 8.62 -5.33
CA MET A 355 17.60 7.60 -4.43
C MET A 355 18.55 8.19 -3.37
N LYS A 356 19.26 9.25 -3.70
CA LYS A 356 20.11 9.97 -2.76
C LYS A 356 19.31 10.91 -1.87
N ILE A 357 18.27 11.55 -2.40
CA ILE A 357 17.33 12.36 -1.62
C ILE A 357 16.62 11.50 -0.57
N ALA A 358 16.16 10.29 -0.94
CA ALA A 358 15.51 9.36 -0.01
C ALA A 358 16.43 8.92 1.15
N TYR A 359 17.75 9.01 1.00
CA TYR A 359 18.73 8.73 2.05
C TYR A 359 19.36 10.00 2.67
N SER A 360 19.13 11.18 2.10
CA SER A 360 19.65 12.48 2.57
C SER A 360 18.55 13.28 3.28
N TYR A 361 17.85 12.66 4.21
CA TYR A 361 16.85 13.33 5.07
C TYR A 361 17.43 14.38 6.04
N ASN A 362 18.72 14.79 5.90
CA ASN A 362 19.37 15.63 6.88
C ASN A 362 18.60 16.93 7.14
N LEU A 363 18.20 17.65 6.08
CA LEU A 363 17.46 18.90 6.26
C LEU A 363 16.03 18.65 6.73
N GLN A 364 15.34 17.68 6.14
CA GLN A 364 13.98 17.28 6.57
C GLN A 364 13.98 16.84 8.04
N HIS A 365 14.98 16.06 8.49
CA HIS A 365 15.12 15.67 9.89
C HIS A 365 15.37 16.86 10.82
N GLU A 366 16.19 17.84 10.41
CA GLU A 366 16.41 19.05 11.24
C GLU A 366 15.12 19.89 11.29
N ILE A 367 14.35 20.00 10.22
CA ILE A 367 13.01 20.64 10.23
C ILE A 367 12.11 19.92 11.25
N SER A 368 11.96 18.61 11.13
CA SER A 368 11.13 17.80 12.04
C SER A 368 11.58 17.89 13.49
N LYS A 369 12.91 17.94 13.75
CA LYS A 369 13.49 18.07 15.08
C LYS A 369 13.19 19.43 15.72
N ILE A 370 13.14 20.50 14.92
CA ILE A 370 12.71 21.80 15.42
C ILE A 370 11.24 21.71 15.88
N VAL A 371 10.35 21.11 15.06
CA VAL A 371 8.96 20.90 15.44
C VAL A 371 8.86 20.05 16.72
N GLN A 372 9.65 18.98 16.85
CA GLN A 372 9.72 18.16 18.07
C GLN A 372 10.12 19.00 19.31
N ASN A 373 11.10 19.90 19.16
CA ASN A 373 11.52 20.77 20.26
C ASN A 373 10.39 21.70 20.76
N HIS A 374 9.43 22.02 19.89
CA HIS A 374 8.30 22.90 20.19
C HIS A 374 6.99 22.17 20.53
N THR A 375 6.92 20.84 20.34
CA THR A 375 5.71 20.03 20.54
C THR A 375 5.86 18.95 21.60
N HIS A 376 7.09 18.63 21.99
CA HIS A 376 7.41 17.47 22.87
C HIS A 376 6.88 16.13 22.37
N ILE A 377 6.64 16.00 21.04
CA ILE A 377 6.33 14.75 20.40
C ILE A 377 7.64 14.05 20.10
N GLY A 378 7.82 12.83 20.62
CA GLY A 378 9.06 12.06 20.48
C GLY A 378 8.95 10.97 19.44
N PHE A 379 10.12 10.59 18.89
CA PHE A 379 10.29 9.49 17.95
C PHE A 379 11.42 8.58 18.42
N VAL A 380 11.28 7.28 18.18
CA VAL A 380 12.27 6.27 18.57
C VAL A 380 13.30 6.04 17.47
N SER A 381 12.88 6.08 16.22
CA SER A 381 13.73 5.82 15.05
C SER A 381 13.23 6.60 13.82
N GLY A 382 13.90 6.43 12.67
CA GLY A 382 13.39 6.83 11.36
C GLY A 382 13.00 5.62 10.51
N GLY A 383 12.91 4.41 11.09
CA GLY A 383 12.56 3.17 10.41
C GLY A 383 11.30 2.51 10.97
N HIS A 384 10.99 1.33 10.46
CA HIS A 384 9.85 0.54 10.96
C HIS A 384 10.10 0.05 12.38
N THR A 385 9.01 -0.19 13.10
CA THR A 385 9.00 -0.67 14.47
C THR A 385 8.15 -1.95 14.60
N GLY A 386 8.49 -2.82 15.56
CA GLY A 386 7.93 -4.17 15.67
C GLY A 386 6.90 -4.30 16.80
N GLU A 387 6.10 -3.27 17.04
CA GLU A 387 4.99 -3.30 18.01
C GLU A 387 3.78 -4.07 17.48
N ASP A 388 2.96 -4.56 18.42
CA ASP A 388 1.63 -5.07 18.09
C ASP A 388 0.74 -3.97 17.52
N LEU A 389 -0.01 -4.29 16.47
CA LEU A 389 -0.81 -3.36 15.70
C LEU A 389 -2.26 -3.40 16.16
N PHE A 390 -2.95 -2.26 16.18
CA PHE A 390 -4.38 -2.27 16.45
C PHE A 390 -5.16 -2.90 15.29
N LEU A 391 -6.28 -3.54 15.62
CA LEU A 391 -7.27 -4.01 14.66
C LEU A 391 -8.63 -3.46 15.03
N ALA A 392 -9.27 -2.76 14.08
CA ALA A 392 -10.66 -2.36 14.20
C ALA A 392 -11.48 -3.05 13.11
N VAL A 393 -12.64 -3.60 13.48
CA VAL A 393 -13.52 -4.32 12.56
C VAL A 393 -14.95 -3.92 12.77
N TYR A 394 -15.58 -3.38 11.74
CA TYR A 394 -17.02 -3.35 11.61
C TYR A 394 -17.50 -4.57 10.84
N ASN A 395 -18.34 -5.39 11.45
CA ASN A 395 -19.00 -6.52 10.78
C ASN A 395 -20.49 -6.50 11.16
N PRO A 396 -21.41 -6.33 10.22
CA PRO A 396 -22.85 -6.25 10.52
C PRO A 396 -23.41 -7.51 11.18
N ASN A 397 -22.72 -8.65 11.03
CA ASN A 397 -23.10 -9.92 11.66
C ASN A 397 -22.51 -10.11 13.08
N GLY A 398 -21.74 -9.13 13.60
CA GLY A 398 -21.19 -9.15 14.96
C GLY A 398 -20.08 -10.19 15.20
N GLN A 399 -19.48 -10.73 14.16
CA GLN A 399 -18.42 -11.75 14.25
C GLN A 399 -17.04 -11.09 14.09
N GLN A 400 -16.66 -10.25 15.04
CA GLN A 400 -15.32 -9.63 15.03
C GLN A 400 -14.29 -10.52 15.71
N PRO A 401 -13.02 -10.48 15.26
CA PRO A 401 -11.90 -11.05 15.99
C PRO A 401 -11.73 -10.38 17.37
N SER A 402 -11.09 -11.05 18.32
CA SER A 402 -10.78 -10.49 19.63
C SER A 402 -9.46 -11.06 20.17
N GLY A 403 -8.81 -10.33 21.06
CA GLY A 403 -7.56 -10.73 21.67
C GLY A 403 -6.35 -10.37 20.82
N HIS A 404 -5.46 -11.33 20.61
CA HIS A 404 -4.23 -11.15 19.84
C HIS A 404 -4.22 -12.15 18.67
N LEU A 405 -3.97 -11.66 17.46
CA LEU A 405 -3.94 -12.45 16.21
C LEU A 405 -2.55 -12.39 15.57
N GLU A 406 -2.20 -13.45 14.86
CA GLU A 406 -1.14 -13.39 13.85
C GLU A 406 -1.70 -12.82 12.54
N ALA A 407 -0.83 -12.23 11.72
CA ALA A 407 -1.23 -11.69 10.41
C ALA A 407 -1.93 -12.74 9.52
N SER A 408 -1.51 -14.02 9.60
CA SER A 408 -2.13 -15.14 8.89
C SER A 408 -3.58 -15.40 9.34
N GLU A 409 -3.89 -15.24 10.63
CA GLU A 409 -5.26 -15.40 11.15
C GLU A 409 -6.19 -14.29 10.67
N LEU A 410 -5.66 -13.09 10.44
CA LEU A 410 -6.43 -12.01 9.80
C LEU A 410 -6.73 -12.34 8.35
N CYS A 411 -5.80 -12.95 7.60
CA CYS A 411 -6.06 -13.47 6.26
C CYS A 411 -7.18 -14.51 6.26
N GLU A 412 -7.15 -15.47 7.17
CA GLU A 412 -8.22 -16.46 7.31
C GLU A 412 -9.58 -15.81 7.60
N TYR A 413 -9.59 -14.77 8.43
CA TYR A 413 -10.81 -14.01 8.68
C TYR A 413 -11.35 -13.36 7.41
N MET A 414 -10.49 -12.73 6.60
CA MET A 414 -10.88 -12.14 5.30
C MET A 414 -11.36 -13.20 4.31
N CYS A 415 -10.75 -14.39 4.28
CA CYS A 415 -11.23 -15.53 3.47
C CYS A 415 -12.66 -15.95 3.86
N ARG A 416 -12.95 -16.04 5.16
CA ARG A 416 -14.31 -16.37 5.64
C ARG A 416 -15.32 -15.29 5.26
N LEU A 417 -14.99 -14.02 5.44
CA LEU A 417 -15.85 -12.89 5.04
C LEU A 417 -16.11 -12.87 3.53
N SER A 418 -15.09 -13.22 2.74
CA SER A 418 -15.23 -13.32 1.28
C SER A 418 -16.05 -14.53 0.82
N GLY A 419 -16.35 -15.46 1.73
CA GLY A 419 -17.12 -16.67 1.46
C GLY A 419 -16.40 -17.64 0.52
N LEU A 420 -15.08 -17.77 0.64
CA LEU A 420 -14.28 -18.61 -0.25
C LEU A 420 -14.64 -20.10 -0.07
N PRO A 421 -14.83 -20.86 -1.16
CA PRO A 421 -15.21 -22.27 -1.12
C PRO A 421 -14.01 -23.22 -0.91
N MET A 422 -12.78 -22.71 -0.99
CA MET A 422 -11.55 -23.48 -0.81
C MET A 422 -10.47 -22.61 -0.13
N SER A 423 -9.41 -23.23 0.35
CA SER A 423 -8.25 -22.53 0.93
C SER A 423 -7.43 -21.80 -0.14
N LEU A 424 -6.63 -20.81 0.28
CA LEU A 424 -5.69 -20.14 -0.63
C LEU A 424 -4.57 -21.08 -1.10
N ASP A 425 -4.14 -22.04 -0.29
CA ASP A 425 -3.14 -23.05 -0.67
C ASP A 425 -3.67 -23.97 -1.78
N GLU A 426 -4.93 -24.39 -1.68
CA GLU A 426 -5.58 -25.16 -2.73
C GLU A 426 -5.74 -24.34 -4.01
N LEU A 427 -6.14 -23.08 -3.91
CA LEU A 427 -6.20 -22.17 -5.05
C LEU A 427 -4.81 -21.95 -5.66
N THR A 428 -3.77 -21.70 -4.83
CA THR A 428 -2.37 -21.58 -5.26
C THR A 428 -1.95 -22.79 -6.11
N SER A 429 -2.25 -24.00 -5.62
CA SER A 429 -1.93 -25.24 -6.34
C SER A 429 -2.66 -25.36 -7.68
N ASN A 430 -3.80 -24.71 -7.84
CA ASN A 430 -4.60 -24.72 -9.06
C ASN A 430 -4.17 -23.67 -10.09
N ILE A 431 -3.82 -22.45 -9.64
CA ILE A 431 -3.55 -21.33 -10.54
C ILE A 431 -2.05 -21.02 -10.70
N TYR A 432 -1.18 -21.54 -9.83
CA TYR A 432 0.26 -21.33 -9.82
C TYR A 432 1.04 -22.64 -9.73
N ALA A 433 0.68 -23.62 -10.57
CA ALA A 433 1.43 -24.86 -10.69
C ALA A 433 2.73 -24.61 -11.48
N ARG A 434 3.83 -25.17 -11.01
CA ARG A 434 5.14 -25.07 -11.69
C ARG A 434 5.10 -25.76 -13.05
N HIS A 435 5.50 -25.07 -14.11
CA HIS A 435 5.31 -25.52 -15.50
C HIS A 435 5.97 -26.87 -15.81
N ASP A 436 7.18 -27.11 -15.30
CA ASP A 436 7.93 -28.34 -15.55
C ASP A 436 7.29 -29.58 -14.92
N VAL A 437 6.52 -29.38 -13.82
CA VAL A 437 5.73 -30.42 -13.17
C VAL A 437 4.38 -30.59 -13.87
N LEU A 438 3.70 -29.48 -14.15
CA LEU A 438 2.36 -29.51 -14.76
C LEU A 438 2.38 -30.04 -16.20
N LEU A 439 3.40 -29.67 -16.96
CA LEU A 439 3.59 -30.02 -18.37
C LEU A 439 4.60 -31.19 -18.57
N ALA A 440 4.75 -32.06 -17.56
CA ALA A 440 5.60 -33.22 -17.66
C ALA A 440 5.21 -34.10 -18.86
N GLY A 441 6.15 -34.33 -19.79
CA GLY A 441 5.90 -35.06 -21.04
C GLY A 441 5.69 -34.15 -22.27
N HIS A 442 5.57 -32.85 -22.09
CA HIS A 442 5.58 -31.85 -23.17
C HIS A 442 6.97 -31.20 -23.32
N SER A 443 7.33 -30.80 -24.54
CA SER A 443 8.54 -29.98 -24.73
C SER A 443 8.22 -28.52 -24.29
N CYS A 444 9.12 -27.93 -23.50
CA CYS A 444 8.99 -26.57 -23.01
C CYS A 444 10.26 -25.77 -23.26
N GLU A 445 10.13 -24.61 -23.88
CA GLU A 445 11.22 -23.65 -24.10
C GLU A 445 10.82 -22.29 -23.53
N ILE A 446 11.75 -21.63 -22.83
CA ILE A 446 11.55 -20.27 -22.30
C ILE A 446 12.43 -19.32 -23.09
N GLU A 447 11.80 -18.35 -23.74
CA GLU A 447 12.45 -17.28 -24.50
C GLU A 447 12.18 -15.93 -23.85
N GLY A 448 13.04 -14.93 -24.13
CA GLY A 448 12.87 -13.57 -23.60
C GLY A 448 13.51 -13.35 -22.23
N GLY A 449 13.31 -12.16 -21.68
CA GLY A 449 13.88 -11.70 -20.42
C GLY A 449 12.85 -11.64 -19.29
N LYS A 450 13.23 -10.98 -18.19
CA LYS A 450 12.43 -10.89 -16.97
C LYS A 450 10.97 -10.43 -17.19
N ASN A 451 10.75 -9.46 -18.09
CA ASN A 451 9.44 -8.84 -18.27
C ASN A 451 8.67 -9.32 -19.51
N ASP A 452 9.37 -9.96 -20.45
CA ASP A 452 8.85 -10.37 -21.76
C ASP A 452 9.04 -11.88 -22.03
N ALA A 453 9.29 -12.66 -20.99
CA ALA A 453 9.44 -14.10 -21.10
C ALA A 453 8.18 -14.74 -21.67
N VAL A 454 8.38 -15.73 -22.54
CA VAL A 454 7.33 -16.56 -23.13
C VAL A 454 7.71 -18.03 -22.97
N LEU A 455 6.84 -18.81 -22.36
CA LEU A 455 6.94 -20.26 -22.33
C LEU A 455 6.27 -20.82 -23.59
N THR A 456 7.05 -21.47 -24.45
CA THR A 456 6.60 -22.15 -25.67
C THR A 456 6.47 -23.64 -25.40
N VAL A 457 5.31 -24.21 -25.67
CA VAL A 457 4.98 -25.63 -25.43
C VAL A 457 4.82 -26.33 -26.77
N ASP A 458 5.41 -27.53 -26.92
CA ASP A 458 5.34 -28.43 -28.09
C ASP A 458 5.61 -27.72 -29.42
N GLY A 459 6.73 -26.98 -29.45
CA GLY A 459 7.18 -26.30 -30.68
C GLY A 459 6.26 -25.17 -31.14
N GLY A 460 5.43 -24.62 -30.23
CA GLY A 460 4.56 -23.47 -30.51
C GLY A 460 3.07 -23.79 -30.57
N VAL A 461 2.66 -25.02 -30.27
CA VAL A 461 1.23 -25.36 -30.12
C VAL A 461 0.56 -24.42 -29.12
N LEU A 462 1.25 -24.09 -28.03
CA LEU A 462 0.81 -23.12 -27.05
C LEU A 462 1.97 -22.18 -26.70
N ARG A 463 1.68 -20.87 -26.59
CA ARG A 463 2.62 -19.85 -26.10
C ARG A 463 2.00 -19.13 -24.92
N ILE A 464 2.73 -19.06 -23.81
CA ILE A 464 2.28 -18.53 -22.54
C ILE A 464 3.17 -17.33 -22.17
N PRO A 465 2.72 -16.08 -22.42
CA PRO A 465 3.50 -14.92 -22.05
C PRO A 465 3.45 -14.68 -20.54
N ALA A 466 4.57 -14.27 -19.97
CA ALA A 466 4.66 -13.89 -18.56
C ALA A 466 3.81 -12.67 -18.25
N ASN A 467 3.27 -12.61 -17.03
CA ASN A 467 2.48 -11.51 -16.49
C ASN A 467 1.22 -11.19 -17.32
N ARG A 468 0.64 -12.21 -17.97
CA ARG A 468 -0.59 -12.09 -18.77
C ARG A 468 -1.63 -13.11 -18.32
N SER A 469 -2.90 -12.74 -18.43
CA SER A 469 -4.05 -13.62 -18.15
C SER A 469 -4.62 -14.21 -19.45
N PHE A 470 -3.77 -14.61 -20.37
CA PHE A 470 -4.13 -15.33 -21.58
C PHE A 470 -2.99 -16.21 -22.07
N VAL A 471 -3.30 -17.16 -22.91
CA VAL A 471 -2.36 -17.92 -23.74
C VAL A 471 -2.64 -17.69 -25.21
N LEU A 472 -1.65 -17.97 -26.06
CA LEU A 472 -1.79 -17.96 -27.51
C LEU A 472 -1.82 -19.39 -28.01
N LYS A 473 -2.91 -19.78 -28.70
CA LYS A 473 -3.05 -21.03 -29.42
C LYS A 473 -3.47 -20.73 -30.85
N ASP A 474 -2.74 -21.22 -31.85
CA ASP A 474 -2.96 -20.92 -33.27
C ASP A 474 -3.10 -19.40 -33.55
N GLY A 475 -2.28 -18.58 -32.86
CA GLY A 475 -2.28 -17.12 -32.97
C GLY A 475 -3.46 -16.40 -32.29
N LYS A 476 -4.36 -17.13 -31.62
CA LYS A 476 -5.53 -16.55 -30.92
C LYS A 476 -5.29 -16.45 -29.43
N LYS A 477 -5.66 -15.29 -28.82
CA LYS A 477 -5.68 -15.11 -27.37
C LYS A 477 -6.80 -15.94 -26.77
N ILE A 478 -6.49 -16.85 -25.83
CA ILE A 478 -7.46 -17.60 -25.00
C ILE A 478 -7.29 -17.11 -23.56
N PRO A 479 -8.33 -16.52 -22.93
CA PRO A 479 -8.23 -15.95 -21.60
C PRO A 479 -8.01 -17.02 -20.53
N LEU A 480 -7.22 -16.67 -19.51
CA LEU A 480 -7.03 -17.43 -18.27
C LEU A 480 -7.73 -16.71 -17.10
N LYS A 481 -8.02 -17.43 -16.04
CA LYS A 481 -8.58 -16.87 -14.80
C LYS A 481 -7.56 -16.15 -13.94
N SER A 482 -6.29 -16.51 -14.06
CA SER A 482 -5.16 -15.92 -13.34
C SER A 482 -4.04 -15.48 -14.29
N VAL A 483 -3.11 -14.67 -13.82
CA VAL A 483 -1.91 -14.33 -14.55
C VAL A 483 -0.93 -15.51 -14.57
N SER A 484 -0.18 -15.68 -15.66
CA SER A 484 0.96 -16.59 -15.72
C SER A 484 2.18 -15.86 -15.17
N VAL A 485 2.80 -16.37 -14.12
CA VAL A 485 3.94 -15.71 -13.45
C VAL A 485 5.24 -16.38 -13.84
N TYR A 486 6.19 -15.61 -14.35
CA TYR A 486 7.58 -16.04 -14.52
C TYR A 486 8.44 -15.49 -13.41
N VAL A 487 9.18 -16.35 -12.73
CA VAL A 487 10.11 -15.99 -11.67
C VAL A 487 11.53 -16.22 -12.18
N PRO A 488 12.24 -15.18 -12.64
CA PRO A 488 13.55 -15.34 -13.25
C PRO A 488 14.62 -15.83 -12.26
N GLU A 489 14.43 -15.57 -10.96
CA GLU A 489 15.35 -15.96 -9.89
C GLU A 489 15.45 -17.49 -9.73
N ASN A 490 14.40 -18.24 -10.08
CA ASN A 490 14.41 -19.72 -10.09
C ASN A 490 14.18 -20.33 -11.47
N GLY A 491 13.90 -19.52 -12.50
CA GLY A 491 13.74 -19.95 -13.89
C GLY A 491 12.43 -20.67 -14.20
N TYR A 492 11.42 -20.60 -13.33
CA TYR A 492 10.16 -21.29 -13.53
C TYR A 492 9.01 -20.35 -13.92
N PHE A 493 8.15 -20.87 -14.82
CA PHE A 493 6.79 -20.36 -14.97
C PHE A 493 5.86 -21.06 -13.99
N TYR A 494 4.96 -20.28 -13.41
CA TYR A 494 3.85 -20.73 -12.58
C TYR A 494 2.54 -20.42 -13.31
N ILE A 495 1.78 -21.46 -13.65
CA ILE A 495 0.67 -21.38 -14.60
C ILE A 495 -0.56 -22.12 -14.11
N SER A 496 -1.72 -21.73 -14.60
CA SER A 496 -3.00 -22.36 -14.24
C SER A 496 -3.13 -23.78 -14.80
N ARG A 497 -3.69 -24.69 -14.02
CA ARG A 497 -3.99 -26.06 -14.46
C ARG A 497 -4.98 -26.14 -15.60
N GLU A 498 -5.80 -25.10 -15.84
CA GLU A 498 -6.73 -25.05 -16.98
C GLU A 498 -6.02 -25.12 -18.34
N ILE A 499 -4.70 -24.84 -18.40
CA ILE A 499 -3.87 -24.99 -19.61
C ILE A 499 -3.84 -26.44 -20.11
N LEU A 500 -3.95 -27.45 -19.24
CA LEU A 500 -3.97 -28.85 -19.65
C LEU A 500 -5.18 -29.18 -20.55
N ASP A 501 -6.31 -28.56 -20.36
CA ASP A 501 -7.50 -28.78 -21.19
C ASP A 501 -7.31 -28.18 -22.59
N MET A 502 -6.49 -27.12 -22.70
CA MET A 502 -6.16 -26.50 -23.98
C MET A 502 -5.17 -27.32 -24.81
N LEU A 503 -4.35 -28.18 -24.17
CA LEU A 503 -3.41 -29.08 -24.85
C LEU A 503 -4.09 -30.38 -25.31
N ARG A 504 -5.22 -30.77 -24.70
CA ARG A 504 -5.98 -31.99 -25.07
C ARG A 504 -6.90 -31.81 -26.26
N ASN A 505 -7.29 -30.58 -26.53
CA ASN A 505 -8.22 -30.18 -27.61
C ASN A 505 -7.47 -29.52 -28.78
#